data_33fab8c7fc9bca83da8c12b8cf804c95
#
_entry.id   33fab8c7fc9bca83da8c12b8cf804c95
#
_cell.length_a   1.000
_cell.length_b   1.000
_cell.length_c   1.000
_cell.angle_alpha   90.00
_cell.angle_beta   90.00
_cell.angle_gamma   90.00
#
_symmetry.space_group_name_H-M   'P 1'
#
loop_
_entity.id
_entity.type
_entity.pdbx_description
1 polymer ?
#
loop_
_entity_poly.entity_id
_entity_poly.type
_entity_poly.pdbx_seq_one_letter_code
_entity_poly.pdbx_strand_id
1 'polypeptide(L)'
;VATANAVSYCGAKPNFVDIEESSLGMDPEALRNYLKNNTEQRSGICFNHNTGCQVRAMIPVHIFGHPCDLEGLSAVAKDFNLTLIEDATESLGSIYQGQHTGTFGLIGTLSFNGNKTITTGGGGAILTDDSELAKKAKHLTTTAKIPHRWKYVHDEVGFNYRMPNLN
;
A
#
# COMPACT_ATOMS: atom_id res chain seq x y z
N VAL A 1 10.58 4.40 5.93
CA VAL A 1 10.67 3.39 7.01
C VAL A 1 9.30 2.79 7.32
N ALA A 2 8.24 3.59 7.46
CA ALA A 2 6.91 3.11 7.86
C ALA A 2 6.34 2.05 6.92
N THR A 3 6.44 2.26 5.61
CA THR A 3 5.98 1.32 4.57
C THR A 3 6.63 -0.06 4.72
N ALA A 4 7.96 -0.11 4.88
CA ALA A 4 8.69 -1.36 5.06
C ALA A 4 8.33 -2.05 6.39
N ASN A 5 8.13 -1.26 7.47
CA ASN A 5 7.68 -1.79 8.75
C ASN A 5 6.29 -2.40 8.65
N ALA A 6 5.36 -1.76 7.95
CA ALA A 6 4.01 -2.28 7.74
C ALA A 6 4.02 -3.66 7.03
N VAL A 7 4.89 -3.82 6.02
CA VAL A 7 5.12 -5.12 5.35
C VAL A 7 5.61 -6.16 6.36
N SER A 8 6.59 -5.79 7.20
CA SER A 8 7.15 -6.69 8.22
C SER A 8 6.14 -7.08 9.29
N TYR A 9 5.26 -6.16 9.71
CA TYR A 9 4.18 -6.47 10.66
C TYR A 9 3.17 -7.48 10.13
N CYS A 10 3.03 -7.57 8.80
CA CYS A 10 2.23 -8.60 8.14
C CYS A 10 2.96 -9.95 8.00
N GLY A 11 4.15 -10.11 8.58
CA GLY A 11 4.97 -11.33 8.44
C GLY A 11 5.62 -11.49 7.06
N ALA A 12 5.52 -10.49 6.20
CA ALA A 12 6.15 -10.47 4.88
C ALA A 12 7.56 -9.86 4.96
N LYS A 13 8.36 -10.12 3.93
CA LYS A 13 9.71 -9.54 3.80
C LYS A 13 9.67 -8.41 2.78
N PRO A 14 10.02 -7.17 3.16
CA PRO A 14 10.17 -6.11 2.19
C PRO A 14 11.38 -6.38 1.29
N ASN A 15 11.20 -6.12 -0.01
CA ASN A 15 12.26 -6.11 -0.99
C ASN A 15 12.38 -4.70 -1.56
N PHE A 16 13.55 -4.10 -1.43
CA PHE A 16 13.79 -2.74 -1.89
C PHE A 16 14.19 -2.74 -3.35
N VAL A 17 13.70 -1.76 -4.07
CA VAL A 17 14.02 -1.46 -5.47
C VAL A 17 14.54 -0.03 -5.51
N ASP A 18 15.39 0.27 -6.46
CA ASP A 18 15.97 1.59 -6.61
C ASP A 18 14.94 2.64 -7.03
N ILE A 19 15.29 3.90 -6.88
CA ILE A 19 14.44 5.06 -7.20
C ILE A 19 14.89 5.69 -8.52
N GLU A 20 13.98 6.36 -9.20
CA GLU A 20 14.27 7.19 -10.35
C GLU A 20 14.45 8.66 -9.94
N GLU A 21 15.22 9.42 -10.74
CA GLU A 21 15.63 10.77 -10.34
C GLU A 21 14.51 11.81 -10.44
N SER A 22 13.51 11.59 -11.29
CA SER A 22 12.51 12.63 -11.59
C SER A 22 11.47 12.79 -10.49
N SER A 23 11.01 11.70 -9.87
CA SER A 23 10.04 11.74 -8.79
C SER A 23 10.62 11.31 -7.44
N LEU A 24 11.85 10.78 -7.42
CA LEU A 24 12.46 10.12 -6.27
C LEU A 24 11.65 8.91 -5.75
N GLY A 25 10.69 8.46 -6.55
CA GLY A 25 9.87 7.30 -6.27
C GLY A 25 10.46 6.01 -6.84
N MET A 26 9.76 4.89 -6.68
CA MET A 26 10.16 3.58 -7.21
C MET A 26 10.36 3.65 -8.72
N ASP A 27 11.53 3.23 -9.20
CA ASP A 27 11.86 3.18 -10.64
C ASP A 27 11.18 1.96 -11.29
N PRO A 28 10.27 2.15 -12.28
CA PRO A 28 9.62 1.04 -12.95
C PRO A 28 10.60 0.17 -13.77
N GLU A 29 11.67 0.74 -14.31
CA GLU A 29 12.69 -0.02 -15.05
C GLU A 29 13.56 -0.85 -14.11
N ALA A 30 14.01 -0.28 -13.00
CA ALA A 30 14.73 -1.02 -11.96
C ALA A 30 13.88 -2.17 -11.40
N LEU A 31 12.59 -1.91 -11.14
CA LEU A 31 11.64 -2.94 -10.70
C LEU A 31 11.49 -4.05 -11.75
N ARG A 32 11.26 -3.69 -13.01
CA ARG A 32 11.13 -4.63 -14.12
C ARG A 32 12.37 -5.49 -14.27
N ASN A 33 13.54 -4.89 -14.22
CA ASN A 33 14.82 -5.59 -14.30
C ASN A 33 15.04 -6.53 -13.11
N TYR A 34 14.73 -6.05 -11.91
CA TYR A 34 14.78 -6.91 -10.71
C TYR A 34 13.87 -8.13 -10.86
N LEU A 35 12.61 -7.93 -11.24
CA LEU A 35 11.64 -9.02 -11.37
C LEU A 35 12.05 -10.01 -12.47
N LYS A 36 12.50 -9.55 -13.64
CA LYS A 36 13.00 -10.43 -14.72
C LYS A 36 14.16 -11.30 -14.27
N ASN A 37 15.09 -10.75 -13.49
CA ASN A 37 16.34 -11.42 -13.12
C ASN A 37 16.20 -12.30 -11.86
N ASN A 38 15.21 -12.05 -11.01
CA ASN A 38 15.11 -12.68 -9.70
C ASN A 38 13.80 -13.44 -9.46
N THR A 39 12.88 -13.42 -10.44
CA THR A 39 11.59 -14.09 -10.25
C THR A 39 11.21 -14.96 -11.44
N GLU A 40 10.31 -15.88 -11.20
CA GLU A 40 9.67 -16.71 -12.22
C GLU A 40 8.16 -16.71 -12.03
N GLN A 41 7.44 -16.88 -13.13
CA GLN A 41 5.99 -17.05 -13.12
C GLN A 41 5.63 -18.54 -13.05
N ARG A 42 4.87 -18.93 -12.03
CA ARG A 42 4.32 -20.28 -11.87
C ARG A 42 2.81 -20.19 -11.80
N SER A 43 2.11 -20.64 -12.83
CA SER A 43 0.63 -20.55 -12.91
C SER A 43 0.08 -19.15 -12.65
N GLY A 44 0.73 -18.11 -13.19
CA GLY A 44 0.32 -16.72 -13.01
C GLY A 44 0.70 -16.09 -11.66
N ILE A 45 1.49 -16.79 -10.85
CA ILE A 45 1.97 -16.29 -9.56
C ILE A 45 3.47 -16.01 -9.67
N CYS A 46 3.89 -14.82 -9.24
CA CYS A 46 5.28 -14.38 -9.25
C CYS A 46 6.02 -14.92 -8.01
N PHE A 47 7.09 -15.67 -8.21
CA PHE A 47 7.93 -16.22 -7.14
C PHE A 47 9.37 -15.73 -7.28
N ASN A 48 9.95 -15.27 -6.21
CA ASN A 48 11.38 -14.99 -6.15
C ASN A 48 12.14 -16.32 -6.07
N HIS A 49 12.97 -16.64 -7.07
CA HIS A 49 13.66 -17.93 -7.16
C HIS A 49 14.80 -18.08 -6.14
N ASN A 50 15.34 -16.98 -5.61
CA ASN A 50 16.39 -17.05 -4.58
C ASN A 50 15.83 -17.38 -3.19
N THR A 51 14.60 -16.94 -2.90
CA THR A 51 13.99 -17.11 -1.57
C THR A 51 12.86 -18.13 -1.55
N GLY A 52 12.33 -18.50 -2.72
CA GLY A 52 11.12 -19.32 -2.85
C GLY A 52 9.83 -18.63 -2.44
N CYS A 53 9.92 -17.35 -2.03
CA CYS A 53 8.76 -16.60 -1.58
C CYS A 53 7.96 -16.04 -2.76
N GLN A 54 6.64 -15.98 -2.62
CA GLN A 54 5.77 -15.29 -3.55
C GLN A 54 5.97 -13.77 -3.44
N VAL A 55 6.14 -13.09 -4.57
CA VAL A 55 6.05 -11.63 -4.68
C VAL A 55 4.61 -11.28 -5.00
N ARG A 56 3.90 -10.67 -4.07
CA ARG A 56 2.44 -10.42 -4.17
C ARG A 56 2.08 -9.02 -4.58
N ALA A 57 2.85 -8.05 -4.09
CA ALA A 57 2.51 -6.65 -4.23
C ALA A 57 3.75 -5.80 -4.43
N MET A 58 3.54 -4.63 -4.97
CA MET A 58 4.48 -3.51 -4.99
C MET A 58 3.85 -2.34 -4.26
N ILE A 59 4.67 -1.58 -3.54
CA ILE A 59 4.22 -0.45 -2.74
C ILE A 59 5.07 0.77 -3.06
N PRO A 60 4.76 1.51 -4.15
CA PRO A 60 5.41 2.79 -4.41
C PRO A 60 5.00 3.81 -3.34
N VAL A 61 5.94 4.67 -2.99
CA VAL A 61 5.75 5.78 -2.05
C VAL A 61 5.87 7.09 -2.83
N HIS A 62 4.87 7.94 -2.73
CA HIS A 62 4.88 9.28 -3.35
C HIS A 62 5.64 10.26 -2.46
N ILE A 63 6.96 10.25 -2.59
CA ILE A 63 7.88 11.01 -1.73
C ILE A 63 7.62 12.52 -1.82
N PHE A 64 7.47 13.18 -0.68
CA PHE A 64 7.18 14.62 -0.57
C PHE A 64 5.98 15.09 -1.40
N GLY A 65 5.06 14.19 -1.71
CA GLY A 65 3.89 14.49 -2.52
C GLY A 65 4.12 14.42 -4.04
N HIS A 66 5.32 14.06 -4.50
CA HIS A 66 5.59 13.85 -5.91
C HIS A 66 5.07 12.46 -6.35
N PRO A 67 4.15 12.41 -7.34
CA PRO A 67 3.69 11.13 -7.86
C PRO A 67 4.85 10.34 -8.48
N CYS A 68 4.93 9.04 -8.16
CA CYS A 68 5.76 8.12 -8.92
C CYS A 68 5.28 8.02 -10.38
N ASP A 69 6.08 7.45 -11.28
CA ASP A 69 5.60 7.04 -12.60
C ASP A 69 4.59 5.88 -12.48
N LEU A 70 3.33 6.26 -12.22
CA LEU A 70 2.24 5.31 -12.00
C LEU A 70 1.85 4.54 -13.27
N GLU A 71 2.07 5.12 -14.46
CA GLU A 71 1.84 4.43 -15.73
C GLU A 71 2.84 3.28 -15.89
N GLY A 72 4.12 3.57 -15.74
CA GLY A 72 5.19 2.56 -15.82
C GLY A 72 5.04 1.49 -14.76
N LEU A 73 4.76 1.87 -13.51
CA LEU A 73 4.55 0.93 -12.41
C LEU A 73 3.31 0.06 -12.62
N SER A 74 2.20 0.62 -13.11
CA SER A 74 0.99 -0.16 -13.42
C SER A 74 1.23 -1.18 -14.53
N ALA A 75 2.04 -0.82 -15.54
CA ALA A 75 2.44 -1.77 -16.59
C ALA A 75 3.26 -2.93 -16.00
N VAL A 76 4.22 -2.64 -15.11
CA VAL A 76 4.99 -3.70 -14.43
C VAL A 76 4.09 -4.56 -13.55
N ALA A 77 3.17 -3.96 -12.79
CA ALA A 77 2.22 -4.69 -11.96
C ALA A 77 1.41 -5.70 -12.78
N LYS A 78 0.92 -5.27 -13.94
CA LYS A 78 0.16 -6.12 -14.87
C LYS A 78 1.01 -7.25 -15.44
N ASP A 79 2.23 -6.95 -15.92
CA ASP A 79 3.11 -7.93 -16.55
C ASP A 79 3.54 -9.04 -15.60
N PHE A 80 3.70 -8.72 -14.32
CA PHE A 80 4.15 -9.67 -13.30
C PHE A 80 3.02 -10.14 -12.37
N ASN A 81 1.78 -9.75 -12.64
CA ASN A 81 0.60 -10.08 -11.83
C ASN A 81 0.78 -9.70 -10.35
N LEU A 82 1.24 -8.48 -10.11
CA LEU A 82 1.43 -7.92 -8.78
C LEU A 82 0.28 -6.97 -8.42
N THR A 83 -0.09 -6.96 -7.15
CA THR A 83 -1.01 -5.95 -6.64
C THR A 83 -0.28 -4.62 -6.44
N LEU A 84 -0.81 -3.55 -7.02
CA LEU A 84 -0.35 -2.20 -6.76
C LEU A 84 -1.05 -1.66 -5.50
N ILE A 85 -0.27 -1.25 -4.50
CA ILE A 85 -0.72 -0.58 -3.28
C ILE A 85 0.03 0.75 -3.20
N GLU A 86 -0.68 1.86 -3.12
CA GLU A 86 -0.03 3.18 -3.09
C GLU A 86 0.16 3.68 -1.65
N ASP A 87 1.40 4.00 -1.30
CA ASP A 87 1.67 4.80 -0.12
C ASP A 87 1.59 6.28 -0.50
N ALA A 88 0.37 6.83 -0.39
CA ALA A 88 0.04 8.22 -0.68
C ALA A 88 -0.01 9.09 0.59
N THR A 89 0.71 8.66 1.65
CA THR A 89 0.68 9.32 2.96
C THR A 89 1.28 10.73 2.98
N GLU A 90 1.97 11.12 1.93
CA GLU A 90 2.53 12.47 1.75
C GLU A 90 1.92 13.23 0.57
N SER A 91 1.05 12.59 -0.21
CA SER A 91 0.58 13.10 -1.50
C SER A 91 -0.92 13.45 -1.54
N LEU A 92 -1.51 13.77 -0.40
CA LEU A 92 -2.88 14.26 -0.37
C LEU A 92 -3.02 15.54 -1.21
N GLY A 93 -3.88 15.50 -2.22
CA GLY A 93 -4.09 16.59 -3.18
C GLY A 93 -3.21 16.50 -4.43
N SER A 94 -2.24 15.58 -4.49
CA SER A 94 -1.42 15.39 -5.69
C SER A 94 -2.19 14.64 -6.77
N ILE A 95 -2.04 15.11 -8.00
CA ILE A 95 -2.73 14.59 -9.18
C ILE A 95 -1.69 14.07 -10.18
N TYR A 96 -1.89 12.87 -10.67
CA TYR A 96 -1.13 12.27 -11.76
C TYR A 96 -2.08 11.98 -12.93
N GLN A 97 -1.82 12.54 -14.09
CA GLN A 97 -2.65 12.39 -15.30
C GLN A 97 -4.18 12.59 -15.05
N GLY A 98 -4.54 13.58 -14.23
CA GLY A 98 -5.93 13.93 -13.92
C GLY A 98 -6.60 13.10 -12.82
N GLN A 99 -5.90 12.15 -12.22
CA GLN A 99 -6.40 11.30 -11.13
C GLN A 99 -5.57 11.50 -9.85
N HIS A 100 -6.23 11.46 -8.69
CA HIS A 100 -5.57 11.62 -7.40
C HIS A 100 -4.66 10.42 -7.09
N THR A 101 -3.44 10.67 -6.60
CA THR A 101 -2.56 9.61 -6.07
C THR A 101 -3.24 8.86 -4.95
N GLY A 102 -2.96 7.56 -4.83
CA GLY A 102 -3.67 6.67 -3.89
C GLY A 102 -4.96 6.06 -4.46
N THR A 103 -5.29 6.34 -5.74
CA THR A 103 -6.48 5.80 -6.40
C THR A 103 -6.18 5.02 -7.68
N PHE A 104 -4.91 4.81 -8.01
CA PHE A 104 -4.48 4.00 -9.17
C PHE A 104 -4.36 2.52 -8.83
N GLY A 105 -3.93 2.21 -7.63
CA GLY A 105 -3.79 0.85 -7.14
C GLY A 105 -5.08 0.26 -6.58
N LEU A 106 -5.02 -1.02 -6.21
CA LEU A 106 -6.12 -1.69 -5.53
C LEU A 106 -6.44 -1.04 -4.17
N ILE A 107 -5.41 -0.54 -3.50
CA ILE A 107 -5.49 0.15 -2.21
C ILE A 107 -4.53 1.35 -2.25
N GLY A 108 -4.98 2.48 -1.75
CA GLY A 108 -4.17 3.63 -1.40
C GLY A 108 -4.28 3.97 0.09
N THR A 109 -3.22 4.55 0.64
CA THR A 109 -3.19 4.98 2.04
C THR A 109 -2.89 6.47 2.16
N LEU A 110 -3.65 7.16 2.99
CA LEU A 110 -3.41 8.56 3.38
C LEU A 110 -3.05 8.64 4.85
N SER A 111 -2.30 9.65 5.24
CA SER A 111 -1.93 9.90 6.63
C SER A 111 -2.36 11.29 7.06
N PHE A 112 -2.87 11.40 8.28
CA PHE A 112 -3.21 12.64 8.95
C PHE A 112 -2.35 12.84 10.21
N ASN A 113 -1.15 12.26 10.21
CA ASN A 113 -0.18 12.45 11.28
C ASN A 113 0.28 13.90 11.39
N GLY A 114 0.88 14.28 12.52
CA GLY A 114 1.22 15.66 12.85
C GLY A 114 2.13 16.39 11.85
N ASN A 115 2.90 15.68 11.06
CA ASN A 115 3.84 16.22 10.07
C ASN A 115 3.34 16.15 8.61
N LYS A 116 2.08 15.80 8.39
CA LYS A 116 1.53 15.64 7.03
C LYS A 116 0.88 16.92 6.50
N THR A 117 0.52 16.93 5.22
CA THR A 117 -0.10 18.07 4.50
C THR A 117 -1.30 18.65 5.24
N ILE A 118 -2.17 17.80 5.75
CA ILE A 118 -3.17 18.12 6.77
C ILE A 118 -3.04 17.10 7.90
N THR A 119 -3.34 17.59 9.11
CA THR A 119 -3.22 16.76 10.30
C THR A 119 -4.47 16.81 11.15
N THR A 120 -4.78 15.69 11.74
CA THR A 120 -5.73 15.53 12.84
C THR A 120 -5.00 15.01 14.09
N GLY A 121 -3.70 15.29 14.23
CA GLY A 121 -2.86 14.77 15.31
C GLY A 121 -2.45 13.32 15.14
N GLY A 122 -3.24 12.54 14.43
CA GLY A 122 -3.00 11.12 14.13
C GLY A 122 -4.07 10.57 13.20
N GLY A 123 -4.00 9.27 12.89
CA GLY A 123 -4.94 8.62 11.99
C GLY A 123 -4.55 8.67 10.52
N GLY A 124 -5.46 8.22 9.68
CA GLY A 124 -5.28 8.13 8.24
C GLY A 124 -6.55 7.62 7.55
N ALA A 125 -6.46 7.40 6.26
CA ALA A 125 -7.54 6.81 5.46
C ALA A 125 -7.00 5.70 4.56
N ILE A 126 -7.84 4.72 4.28
CA ILE A 126 -7.63 3.69 3.27
C ILE A 126 -8.59 3.99 2.12
N LEU A 127 -8.07 4.04 0.91
CA LEU A 127 -8.80 4.28 -0.32
C LEU A 127 -8.87 2.97 -1.11
N THR A 128 -10.05 2.61 -1.58
CA THR A 128 -10.25 1.47 -2.49
C THR A 128 -11.62 1.55 -3.12
N ASP A 129 -11.72 1.10 -4.38
CA ASP A 129 -12.99 0.93 -5.08
C ASP A 129 -13.61 -0.47 -4.87
N ASP A 130 -12.87 -1.37 -4.22
CA ASP A 130 -13.35 -2.71 -3.86
C ASP A 130 -14.15 -2.68 -2.56
N SER A 131 -15.46 -2.89 -2.66
CA SER A 131 -16.38 -2.84 -1.53
C SER A 131 -16.11 -3.92 -0.47
N GLU A 132 -15.60 -5.09 -0.87
CA GLU A 132 -15.28 -6.18 0.06
C GLU A 132 -14.00 -5.88 0.82
N LEU A 133 -12.99 -5.33 0.12
CA LEU A 133 -11.78 -4.84 0.78
C LEU A 133 -12.09 -3.68 1.73
N ALA A 134 -12.97 -2.75 1.34
CA ALA A 134 -13.39 -1.65 2.21
C ALA A 134 -14.06 -2.16 3.50
N LYS A 135 -14.96 -3.14 3.39
CA LYS A 135 -15.60 -3.79 4.54
C LYS A 135 -14.56 -4.49 5.44
N LYS A 136 -13.64 -5.24 4.83
CA LYS A 136 -12.58 -5.94 5.55
C LYS A 136 -11.64 -4.95 6.26
N ALA A 137 -11.20 -3.90 5.57
CA ALA A 137 -10.36 -2.86 6.16
C ALA A 137 -11.06 -2.18 7.33
N LYS A 138 -12.35 -1.83 7.18
CA LYS A 138 -13.14 -1.26 8.27
C LYS A 138 -13.25 -2.20 9.46
N HIS A 139 -13.49 -3.49 9.23
CA HIS A 139 -13.55 -4.50 10.28
C HIS A 139 -12.22 -4.58 11.07
N LEU A 140 -11.11 -4.73 10.36
CA LEU A 140 -9.77 -4.83 10.96
C LEU A 140 -9.38 -3.56 11.71
N THR A 141 -9.66 -2.38 11.17
CA THR A 141 -9.33 -1.08 11.81
C THR A 141 -10.28 -0.71 12.95
N THR A 142 -11.37 -1.42 13.12
CA THR A 142 -12.28 -1.32 14.27
C THR A 142 -12.08 -2.48 15.25
N THR A 143 -10.85 -2.95 15.40
CA THR A 143 -10.44 -4.02 16.31
C THR A 143 -11.02 -5.40 15.99
N ALA A 144 -11.51 -5.63 14.77
CA ALA A 144 -12.16 -6.90 14.36
C ALA A 144 -13.26 -7.35 15.32
N LYS A 145 -14.02 -6.37 15.85
CA LYS A 145 -15.12 -6.66 16.80
C LYS A 145 -16.37 -7.09 16.04
N ILE A 146 -16.94 -8.23 16.43
CA ILE A 146 -18.24 -8.69 15.92
C ILE A 146 -19.34 -7.78 16.49
N PRO A 147 -20.23 -7.19 15.66
CA PRO A 147 -21.33 -6.37 16.14
C PRO A 147 -22.27 -7.17 17.02
N HIS A 148 -22.35 -6.84 18.30
CA HIS A 148 -23.29 -7.44 19.23
C HIS A 148 -23.59 -6.45 20.37
N ARG A 149 -24.85 -6.43 20.85
CA ARG A 149 -25.30 -5.48 21.85
C ARG A 149 -24.59 -5.64 23.22
N TRP A 150 -24.28 -6.86 23.59
CA TRP A 150 -23.78 -7.18 24.95
C TRP A 150 -22.47 -7.98 24.97
N LYS A 151 -22.09 -8.58 23.82
CA LYS A 151 -20.88 -9.41 23.75
C LYS A 151 -19.75 -8.63 23.11
N TYR A 152 -18.56 -8.78 23.65
CA TYR A 152 -17.32 -8.20 23.13
C TYR A 152 -16.46 -9.35 22.60
N VAL A 153 -16.79 -9.80 21.38
CA VAL A 153 -16.06 -10.87 20.70
C VAL A 153 -15.31 -10.28 19.52
N HIS A 154 -14.06 -10.67 19.38
CA HIS A 154 -13.18 -10.34 18.28
C HIS A 154 -12.86 -11.63 17.53
N ASP A 155 -13.10 -11.68 16.22
CA ASP A 155 -12.94 -12.89 15.41
C ASP A 155 -11.59 -12.96 14.73
N GLU A 156 -10.86 -11.84 14.73
CA GLU A 156 -9.53 -11.73 14.13
C GLU A 156 -8.63 -10.79 14.96
N VAL A 157 -7.35 -10.78 14.61
CA VAL A 157 -6.43 -9.74 15.10
C VAL A 157 -6.73 -8.44 14.38
N GLY A 158 -7.29 -7.49 15.12
CA GLY A 158 -7.64 -6.16 14.61
C GLY A 158 -6.71 -5.08 15.16
N PHE A 159 -6.85 -3.87 14.62
CA PHE A 159 -6.02 -2.71 14.95
C PHE A 159 -6.86 -1.55 15.46
N ASN A 160 -6.28 -0.75 16.34
CA ASN A 160 -6.89 0.49 16.83
C ASN A 160 -6.02 1.69 16.43
N TYR A 161 -5.81 1.86 15.14
CA TYR A 161 -4.97 2.93 14.55
C TYR A 161 -5.79 3.96 13.78
N ARG A 162 -7.07 4.08 14.07
CA ARG A 162 -7.95 5.06 13.46
C ARG A 162 -7.69 6.46 13.99
N MET A 163 -8.28 7.42 13.30
CA MET A 163 -8.40 8.78 13.76
C MET A 163 -9.08 8.82 15.15
N PRO A 164 -8.48 9.48 16.14
CA PRO A 164 -9.08 9.62 17.47
C PRO A 164 -10.38 10.42 17.45
N ASN A 165 -11.24 10.22 18.45
CA ASN A 165 -12.55 10.90 18.53
C ASN A 165 -12.45 12.43 18.75
N LEU A 166 -11.28 12.92 19.16
CA LEU A 166 -11.06 14.36 19.38
C LEU A 166 -10.67 15.12 18.10
N ASN A 167 -10.58 14.46 16.96
CA ASN A 167 -10.11 15.01 15.69
C ASN A 167 -11.25 15.29 14.73
#